data_aa60d44a26a22514a18272971c54b783
#
_entry.id   aa60d44a26a22514a18272971c54b783
#
_cell.length_a   1.000
_cell.length_b   1.000
_cell.length_c   1.000
_cell.angle_alpha   90.00
_cell.angle_beta   90.00
_cell.angle_gamma   90.00
#
_symmetry.space_group_name_H-M   'P 1'
#
loop_
_entity.id
_entity.type
_entity.pdbx_description
1 polymer ?
#
loop_
_entity_poly.entity_id
_entity_poly.type
_entity_poly.pdbx_seq_one_letter_code
_entity_poly.pdbx_strand_id
1 'polypeptide(L)'
;MAYAFGQSYYFRPYRGNSSFWLNRQGEGAIANHQKATLYRATGAADQRLIVHRVAGGCQLVSALSPDIDDPQKRFGLNIYGQKAGSVCDFFPAYKNFNDELIDLITVDKDNNLYRIKLINYNLYLTPSSNSSGAALTWENASNADNQIWQLCTSQSSGGGGSTGGSTTITMPVNANQNYSGNSSWIVNYGCAVCCGVDLASWKKNKPYTISDFANYYDETNGYYWTGPENFSFSDAISLASLNEAQTIEKIRSYVKNHIPVACHAVGSGNHQHWFVAYELTGESGGTWATAGIKVLDPYNHDSDSTEGRRVTILEAMQTSKVTLGVDRIRIPN
;
A
#
# COMPACT_ATOMS: atom_id res chain seq x y z
N MET A 1 5.95 9.41 -1.23
CA MET A 1 6.74 10.48 -0.56
C MET A 1 8.22 10.14 -0.71
N ALA A 2 9.09 11.11 -0.98
CA ALA A 2 10.53 10.86 -0.83
C ALA A 2 10.88 10.88 0.66
N TYR A 3 11.86 10.09 1.09
CA TYR A 3 12.38 10.19 2.45
C TYR A 3 12.96 11.59 2.71
N ALA A 4 12.97 12.01 3.97
CA ALA A 4 13.58 13.26 4.41
C ALA A 4 14.68 12.98 5.43
N PHE A 5 15.77 13.72 5.34
CA PHE A 5 16.85 13.63 6.32
C PHE A 5 16.42 14.13 7.71
N GLY A 6 16.91 13.50 8.77
CA GLY A 6 16.51 13.77 10.14
C GLY A 6 15.18 13.13 10.56
N GLN A 7 14.44 12.55 9.63
CA GLN A 7 13.18 11.86 9.92
C GLN A 7 13.41 10.39 10.22
N SER A 8 12.55 9.83 11.07
CA SER A 8 12.58 8.41 11.43
C SER A 8 11.55 7.61 10.64
N TYR A 9 11.95 6.41 10.26
CA TYR A 9 11.15 5.49 9.48
C TYR A 9 11.24 4.07 10.05
N TYR A 10 10.23 3.28 9.71
CA TYR A 10 10.24 1.82 9.82
C TYR A 10 10.54 1.23 8.45
N PHE A 11 11.30 0.15 8.42
CA PHE A 11 11.71 -0.53 7.19
C PHE A 11 11.17 -1.96 7.20
N ARG A 12 10.46 -2.36 6.16
CA ARG A 12 10.02 -3.74 5.98
C ARG A 12 10.43 -4.28 4.61
N PRO A 13 10.78 -5.56 4.49
CA PRO A 13 10.97 -6.18 3.19
C PRO A 13 9.69 -6.09 2.34
N TYR A 14 9.83 -5.71 1.08
CA TYR A 14 8.68 -5.54 0.19
C TYR A 14 8.06 -6.88 -0.21
N ARG A 15 8.89 -7.93 -0.37
CA ARG A 15 8.43 -9.23 -0.84
C ARG A 15 7.58 -9.96 0.19
N GLY A 16 6.44 -10.50 -0.29
CA GLY A 16 5.67 -11.52 0.43
C GLY A 16 4.84 -10.98 1.59
N ASN A 17 4.30 -9.75 1.50
CA ASN A 17 3.51 -9.18 2.60
C ASN A 17 4.18 -9.38 3.96
N SER A 18 5.46 -8.99 4.03
CA SER A 18 6.21 -9.18 5.25
C SER A 18 5.51 -8.49 6.42
N SER A 19 5.04 -9.28 7.37
CA SER A 19 4.60 -8.79 8.67
C SER A 19 5.76 -8.47 9.60
N PHE A 20 7.00 -8.58 9.07
CA PHE A 20 8.22 -8.37 9.83
C PHE A 20 8.91 -7.08 9.41
N TRP A 21 9.51 -6.43 10.37
CA TRP A 21 10.16 -5.14 10.24
C TRP A 21 11.63 -5.27 10.61
N LEU A 22 12.47 -4.44 10.01
CA LEU A 22 13.85 -4.31 10.45
C LEU A 22 13.85 -3.94 11.93
N ASN A 23 14.64 -4.66 12.71
CA ASN A 23 14.67 -4.60 14.14
C ASN A 23 16.08 -4.74 14.67
N ARG A 24 16.42 -4.03 15.72
CA ARG A 24 17.59 -4.30 16.53
C ARG A 24 17.30 -5.49 17.45
N GLN A 25 18.14 -6.49 17.42
CA GLN A 25 17.99 -7.66 18.28
C GLN A 25 18.37 -7.35 19.73
N GLY A 26 17.56 -7.79 20.68
CA GLY A 26 17.77 -7.66 22.11
C GLY A 26 16.97 -6.54 22.75
N GLU A 27 17.01 -6.46 24.07
CA GLU A 27 16.30 -5.50 24.92
C GLU A 27 17.27 -4.47 25.52
N GLY A 28 16.72 -3.39 26.06
CA GLY A 28 17.48 -2.35 26.76
C GLY A 28 18.24 -1.38 25.85
N ALA A 29 19.33 -0.80 26.37
CA ALA A 29 20.15 0.16 25.65
C ALA A 29 20.84 -0.47 24.44
N ILE A 30 21.07 0.35 23.39
CA ILE A 30 21.81 -0.12 22.21
C ILE A 30 23.29 -0.33 22.56
N ALA A 31 23.89 -1.39 22.04
CA ALA A 31 25.29 -1.75 22.25
C ALA A 31 25.96 -2.16 20.93
N ASN A 32 27.31 -2.17 20.95
CA ASN A 32 28.10 -2.57 19.79
C ASN A 32 27.77 -3.97 19.32
N HIS A 33 27.72 -4.14 18.01
CA HIS A 33 27.51 -5.42 17.31
C HIS A 33 26.19 -6.12 17.65
N GLN A 34 25.18 -5.38 18.08
CA GLN A 34 23.82 -5.92 18.12
C GLN A 34 23.31 -6.14 16.72
N LYS A 35 22.84 -7.35 16.44
CA LYS A 35 22.40 -7.76 15.09
C LYS A 35 21.14 -7.01 14.65
N ALA A 36 21.12 -6.67 13.38
CA ALA A 36 19.90 -6.30 12.71
C ALA A 36 19.16 -7.58 12.26
N THR A 37 17.87 -7.67 12.57
CA THR A 37 17.01 -8.83 12.29
C THR A 37 15.66 -8.39 11.77
N LEU A 38 14.84 -9.33 11.36
CA LEU A 38 13.41 -9.11 11.17
C LEU A 38 12.65 -9.46 12.44
N TYR A 39 11.67 -8.63 12.83
CA TYR A 39 10.77 -8.94 13.93
C TYR A 39 9.38 -8.38 13.67
N ARG A 40 8.35 -9.00 14.30
CA ARG A 40 6.97 -8.49 14.20
C ARG A 40 6.88 -7.01 14.63
N ALA A 41 5.89 -6.30 14.15
CA ALA A 41 5.65 -4.91 14.54
C ALA A 41 5.45 -4.79 16.05
N THR A 42 6.23 -3.92 16.68
CA THR A 42 6.12 -3.62 18.12
C THR A 42 5.77 -2.16 18.38
N GLY A 43 5.97 -1.28 17.38
CA GLY A 43 5.91 0.17 17.55
C GLY A 43 7.07 0.75 18.34
N ALA A 44 7.98 -0.09 18.81
CA ALA A 44 9.07 0.32 19.69
C ALA A 44 10.23 1.00 18.94
N ALA A 45 11.06 1.71 19.67
CA ALA A 45 12.17 2.46 19.13
C ALA A 45 13.28 1.59 18.52
N ASP A 46 13.36 0.30 18.89
CA ASP A 46 14.28 -0.69 18.34
C ASP A 46 14.00 -1.05 16.86
N GLN A 47 12.85 -0.64 16.35
CA GLN A 47 12.46 -0.81 14.94
C GLN A 47 12.47 0.49 14.13
N ARG A 48 12.86 1.61 14.75
CA ARG A 48 12.89 2.91 14.09
C ARG A 48 14.31 3.30 13.73
N LEU A 49 14.49 3.67 12.46
CA LEU A 49 15.77 4.21 11.96
C LEU A 49 15.58 5.64 11.47
N ILE A 50 16.52 6.49 11.83
CA ILE A 50 16.60 7.88 11.37
C ILE A 50 17.50 7.91 10.14
N VAL A 51 17.05 8.56 9.06
CA VAL A 51 17.87 8.79 7.88
C VAL A 51 18.75 10.01 8.14
N HIS A 52 19.96 9.75 8.63
CA HIS A 52 20.91 10.80 9.00
C HIS A 52 21.81 11.16 7.81
N ARG A 53 21.89 12.45 7.47
CA ARG A 53 22.69 12.93 6.34
C ARG A 53 24.18 12.97 6.70
N VAL A 54 25.01 12.41 5.84
CA VAL A 54 26.48 12.50 5.93
C VAL A 54 27.05 12.83 4.55
N ALA A 55 28.36 13.17 4.50
CA ALA A 55 29.02 13.42 3.23
C ALA A 55 29.02 12.15 2.36
N GLY A 56 28.54 12.27 1.13
CA GLY A 56 28.51 11.17 0.16
C GLY A 56 27.32 10.23 0.25
N GLY A 57 26.36 10.42 1.18
CA GLY A 57 25.20 9.56 1.32
C GLY A 57 24.38 9.80 2.59
N CYS A 58 23.96 8.72 3.21
CA CYS A 58 23.32 8.76 4.52
C CYS A 58 23.80 7.61 5.41
N GLN A 59 23.43 7.67 6.68
CA GLN A 59 23.46 6.57 7.64
C GLN A 59 22.04 6.26 8.07
N LEU A 60 21.69 4.98 8.25
CA LEU A 60 20.47 4.56 8.87
C LEU A 60 20.72 4.32 10.36
N VAL A 61 20.38 5.31 11.17
CA VAL A 61 20.75 5.40 12.58
C VAL A 61 19.59 4.92 13.45
N SER A 62 19.87 4.07 14.42
CA SER A 62 18.87 3.62 15.39
C SER A 62 18.29 4.79 16.18
N ALA A 63 16.98 4.83 16.36
CA ALA A 63 16.32 5.79 17.25
C ALA A 63 16.64 5.57 18.75
N LEU A 64 17.31 4.47 19.07
CA LEU A 64 17.85 4.20 20.42
C LEU A 64 19.26 4.77 20.64
N SER A 65 19.86 5.41 19.62
CA SER A 65 21.14 6.07 19.79
C SER A 65 21.06 7.13 20.88
N PRO A 66 21.98 7.14 21.87
CA PRO A 66 21.94 8.13 22.95
C PRO A 66 22.05 9.58 22.47
N ASP A 67 22.75 9.77 21.35
CA ASP A 67 22.89 11.07 20.69
C ASP A 67 23.18 10.84 19.20
N ILE A 68 22.29 11.31 18.33
CA ILE A 68 22.42 11.13 16.87
C ILE A 68 23.40 12.12 16.23
N ASP A 69 23.70 13.22 16.89
CA ASP A 69 24.65 14.24 16.42
C ASP A 69 26.09 13.94 16.85
N ASP A 70 26.28 13.15 17.91
CA ASP A 70 27.56 12.66 18.34
C ASP A 70 27.94 11.34 17.64
N PRO A 71 28.93 11.33 16.73
CA PRO A 71 29.33 10.12 16.02
C PRO A 71 29.72 8.94 16.93
N GLN A 72 30.19 9.21 18.16
CA GLN A 72 30.59 8.17 19.12
C GLN A 72 29.38 7.49 19.80
N LYS A 73 28.20 8.14 19.76
CA LYS A 73 26.96 7.67 20.38
C LYS A 73 25.88 7.33 19.35
N ARG A 74 26.14 7.62 18.08
CA ARG A 74 25.27 7.33 16.97
C ARG A 74 25.52 5.92 16.46
N PHE A 75 24.52 5.04 16.60
CA PHE A 75 24.58 3.65 16.16
C PHE A 75 23.87 3.50 14.80
N GLY A 76 24.65 3.29 13.75
CA GLY A 76 24.15 3.05 12.39
C GLY A 76 24.11 1.57 12.02
N LEU A 77 23.37 1.24 10.94
CA LEU A 77 23.50 -0.05 10.29
C LEU A 77 24.89 -0.19 9.70
N ASN A 78 25.57 -1.24 10.08
CA ASN A 78 26.97 -1.49 9.80
C ASN A 78 27.21 -2.86 9.16
N ILE A 79 28.32 -3.03 8.46
CA ILE A 79 28.76 -4.34 7.95
C ILE A 79 29.84 -4.96 8.84
N TYR A 80 29.48 -6.05 9.50
CA TYR A 80 30.45 -6.82 10.26
C TYR A 80 31.10 -7.88 9.38
N GLY A 81 32.38 -7.66 9.00
CA GLY A 81 33.15 -8.60 8.17
C GLY A 81 33.46 -8.15 6.75
N GLN A 82 32.94 -7.00 6.28
CA GLN A 82 33.37 -6.24 5.08
C GLN A 82 33.32 -6.99 3.74
N LYS A 83 32.46 -7.99 3.58
CA LYS A 83 32.27 -8.78 2.36
C LYS A 83 30.84 -9.24 2.19
N ALA A 84 30.48 -9.72 1.00
CA ALA A 84 29.19 -10.35 0.77
C ALA A 84 28.95 -11.53 1.73
N GLY A 85 27.73 -11.67 2.24
CA GLY A 85 27.33 -12.61 3.28
C GLY A 85 27.60 -12.13 4.71
N SER A 86 28.20 -10.96 4.88
CA SER A 86 28.46 -10.40 6.21
C SER A 86 27.17 -9.97 6.90
N VAL A 87 27.10 -10.20 8.21
CA VAL A 87 25.95 -9.80 9.03
C VAL A 87 25.83 -8.28 9.09
N CYS A 88 24.60 -7.79 9.00
CA CYS A 88 24.27 -6.41 9.33
C CYS A 88 24.07 -6.29 10.85
N ASP A 89 24.78 -5.36 11.46
CA ASP A 89 24.69 -5.05 12.89
C ASP A 89 24.58 -3.54 13.12
N PHE A 90 24.55 -3.13 14.37
CA PHE A 90 24.61 -1.73 14.79
C PHE A 90 25.96 -1.43 15.43
N PHE A 91 26.60 -0.38 14.94
CA PHE A 91 27.91 0.05 15.46
C PHE A 91 28.03 1.58 15.52
N PRO A 92 28.79 2.16 16.46
CA PRO A 92 29.03 3.61 16.51
C PRO A 92 29.83 4.11 15.30
N ALA A 93 29.36 5.16 14.68
CA ALA A 93 29.90 5.72 13.43
C ALA A 93 31.12 6.62 13.60
N TYR A 94 31.93 6.49 14.67
CA TYR A 94 32.90 7.47 15.07
C TYR A 94 34.29 7.38 14.39
N LYS A 95 34.61 6.23 13.79
CA LYS A 95 35.96 6.03 13.23
C LYS A 95 35.99 5.89 11.72
N ASN A 96 35.00 5.27 11.12
CA ASN A 96 35.03 4.98 9.71
C ASN A 96 33.61 4.92 9.16
N PHE A 97 33.23 5.94 8.41
CA PHE A 97 31.91 5.98 7.74
C PHE A 97 31.77 4.95 6.61
N ASN A 98 32.87 4.31 6.17
CA ASN A 98 32.85 3.39 5.03
C ASN A 98 31.93 2.20 5.26
N ASP A 99 31.88 1.68 6.48
CA ASP A 99 31.12 0.48 6.85
C ASP A 99 29.63 0.77 7.08
N GLU A 100 29.23 2.04 7.06
CA GLU A 100 27.89 2.54 7.36
C GLU A 100 27.35 3.51 6.31
N LEU A 101 28.15 3.81 5.28
CA LEU A 101 27.75 4.76 4.24
C LEU A 101 26.73 4.13 3.28
N ILE A 102 25.50 4.64 3.35
CA ILE A 102 24.34 4.07 2.66
C ILE A 102 23.80 5.01 1.58
N ASP A 103 23.34 4.43 0.49
CA ASP A 103 22.48 5.04 -0.51
C ASP A 103 21.11 4.35 -0.51
N LEU A 104 20.05 5.14 -0.44
CA LEU A 104 18.68 4.70 -0.59
C LEU A 104 18.24 4.83 -2.04
N ILE A 105 18.51 3.79 -2.83
CA ILE A 105 18.21 3.76 -4.25
C ILE A 105 16.72 3.60 -4.45
N THR A 106 16.06 4.59 -5.04
CA THR A 106 14.61 4.54 -5.34
C THR A 106 14.29 3.47 -6.37
N VAL A 107 13.38 2.55 -6.02
CA VAL A 107 12.82 1.53 -6.91
C VAL A 107 11.44 1.98 -7.39
N ASP A 108 10.60 2.45 -6.46
CA ASP A 108 9.27 2.98 -6.74
C ASP A 108 8.97 4.09 -5.74
N LYS A 109 8.95 5.32 -6.23
CA LYS A 109 8.74 6.52 -5.42
C LYS A 109 7.34 6.61 -4.83
N ASP A 110 6.35 6.15 -5.57
CA ASP A 110 4.94 6.29 -5.19
C ASP A 110 4.58 5.31 -4.07
N ASN A 111 5.21 4.14 -4.06
CA ASN A 111 5.06 3.13 -3.02
C ASN A 111 6.14 3.18 -1.92
N ASN A 112 7.02 4.18 -1.94
CA ASN A 112 8.16 4.34 -1.01
C ASN A 112 9.06 3.10 -0.97
N LEU A 113 9.38 2.54 -2.14
CA LEU A 113 10.23 1.37 -2.27
C LEU A 113 11.66 1.77 -2.61
N TYR A 114 12.60 1.20 -1.88
CA TYR A 114 14.02 1.49 -1.99
C TYR A 114 14.85 0.22 -1.88
N ARG A 115 16.04 0.25 -2.49
CA ARG A 115 17.13 -0.65 -2.12
C ARG A 115 18.06 0.06 -1.16
N ILE A 116 18.46 -0.61 -0.11
CA ILE A 116 19.42 -0.10 0.87
C ILE A 116 20.79 -0.60 0.46
N LYS A 117 21.59 0.28 -0.14
CA LYS A 117 22.93 -0.03 -0.67
C LYS A 117 24.01 0.48 0.24
N LEU A 118 24.93 -0.39 0.64
CA LEU A 118 26.18 0.00 1.28
C LEU A 118 27.18 0.42 0.19
N ILE A 119 27.50 1.73 0.12
CA ILE A 119 28.14 2.34 -1.05
C ILE A 119 29.53 1.76 -1.29
N ASN A 120 30.39 1.75 -0.26
CA ASN A 120 31.81 1.40 -0.44
C ASN A 120 32.06 -0.07 -0.76
N TYR A 121 31.10 -0.94 -0.45
CA TYR A 121 31.20 -2.38 -0.72
C TYR A 121 30.32 -2.81 -1.88
N ASN A 122 29.48 -1.92 -2.41
CA ASN A 122 28.50 -2.24 -3.44
C ASN A 122 27.59 -3.43 -3.08
N LEU A 123 27.20 -3.52 -1.81
CA LEU A 123 26.35 -4.58 -1.24
C LEU A 123 24.98 -4.03 -0.87
N TYR A 124 23.99 -4.93 -0.80
CA TYR A 124 22.59 -4.58 -0.56
C TYR A 124 22.06 -5.32 0.66
N LEU A 125 21.33 -4.61 1.51
CA LEU A 125 20.71 -5.19 2.69
C LEU A 125 19.64 -6.22 2.30
N THR A 126 19.82 -7.46 2.79
CA THR A 126 19.03 -8.62 2.38
C THR A 126 18.64 -9.45 3.61
N PRO A 127 17.35 -9.74 3.84
CA PRO A 127 16.95 -10.68 4.87
C PRO A 127 17.24 -12.12 4.46
N SER A 128 17.75 -12.93 5.38
CA SER A 128 18.05 -14.35 5.14
C SER A 128 16.79 -15.19 4.90
N SER A 129 15.64 -14.77 5.43
CA SER A 129 14.31 -15.34 5.20
C SER A 129 13.24 -14.30 5.53
N ASN A 130 11.97 -14.62 5.22
CA ASN A 130 10.83 -13.79 5.64
C ASN A 130 10.17 -14.36 6.90
N SER A 131 10.91 -14.42 7.99
CA SER A 131 10.45 -14.95 9.28
C SER A 131 10.97 -14.11 10.45
N SER A 132 10.31 -14.25 11.60
CA SER A 132 10.77 -13.61 12.83
C SER A 132 12.15 -14.13 13.23
N GLY A 133 13.05 -13.21 13.59
CA GLY A 133 14.44 -13.52 13.95
C GLY A 133 15.38 -13.71 12.75
N ALA A 134 14.88 -13.61 11.50
CA ALA A 134 15.73 -13.70 10.33
C ALA A 134 16.85 -12.65 10.40
N ALA A 135 18.09 -13.10 10.23
CA ALA A 135 19.24 -12.21 10.18
C ALA A 135 19.20 -11.35 8.90
N LEU A 136 19.67 -10.13 9.01
CA LEU A 136 19.95 -9.28 7.87
C LEU A 136 21.42 -9.38 7.50
N THR A 137 21.69 -9.55 6.22
CA THR A 137 23.05 -9.67 5.66
C THR A 137 23.24 -8.66 4.54
N TRP A 138 24.49 -8.36 4.26
CA TRP A 138 24.89 -7.54 3.11
C TRP A 138 25.30 -8.45 1.96
N GLU A 139 24.53 -8.43 0.86
CA GLU A 139 24.68 -9.34 -0.26
C GLU A 139 25.00 -8.61 -1.56
N ASN A 140 25.55 -9.35 -2.54
CA ASN A 140 25.69 -8.83 -3.88
C ASN A 140 24.33 -8.42 -4.45
N ALA A 141 24.35 -7.47 -5.41
CA ALA A 141 23.13 -7.08 -6.11
C ALA A 141 22.43 -8.28 -6.75
N SER A 142 21.13 -8.37 -6.52
CA SER A 142 20.29 -9.34 -7.21
C SER A 142 19.05 -8.64 -7.76
N ASN A 143 18.41 -9.22 -8.77
CA ASN A 143 17.13 -8.74 -9.27
C ASN A 143 15.93 -9.22 -8.40
N ALA A 144 16.22 -9.92 -7.32
CA ALA A 144 15.20 -10.46 -6.43
C ALA A 144 14.58 -9.35 -5.55
N ASP A 145 13.30 -9.48 -5.29
CA ASP A 145 12.53 -8.53 -4.46
C ASP A 145 12.94 -8.53 -2.99
N ASN A 146 13.75 -9.52 -2.55
CA ASN A 146 14.24 -9.60 -1.17
C ASN A 146 15.24 -8.49 -0.81
N GLN A 147 15.71 -7.69 -1.80
CA GLN A 147 16.54 -6.50 -1.59
C GLN A 147 15.73 -5.19 -1.67
N ILE A 148 14.41 -5.29 -1.84
CA ILE A 148 13.53 -4.12 -1.87
C ILE A 148 12.90 -3.94 -0.49
N TRP A 149 12.95 -2.71 -0.01
CA TRP A 149 12.45 -2.31 1.31
C TRP A 149 11.41 -1.23 1.16
N GLN A 150 10.33 -1.32 1.91
CA GLN A 150 9.36 -0.25 2.03
C GLN A 150 9.67 0.61 3.25
N LEU A 151 9.72 1.93 3.04
CA LEU A 151 9.84 2.91 4.10
C LEU A 151 8.46 3.38 4.53
N CYS A 152 8.19 3.30 5.84
CA CYS A 152 6.91 3.67 6.43
C CYS A 152 7.12 4.63 7.60
N THR A 153 6.24 5.62 7.75
CA THR A 153 6.26 6.54 8.89
C THR A 153 5.61 5.95 10.14
N SER A 154 4.81 4.90 9.96
CA SER A 154 4.19 4.12 11.04
C SER A 154 4.28 2.64 10.71
N GLN A 155 4.32 1.79 11.74
CA GLN A 155 4.12 0.37 11.56
C GLN A 155 2.61 0.10 11.50
N SER A 156 2.11 -0.26 10.32
CA SER A 156 0.90 -1.07 10.30
C SER A 156 1.31 -2.46 10.77
N SER A 157 0.70 -2.95 11.80
CA SER A 157 0.97 -4.28 12.35
C SER A 157 0.57 -5.36 11.34
N GLY A 158 1.52 -5.72 10.46
CA GLY A 158 1.48 -6.98 9.74
C GLY A 158 2.05 -8.05 10.66
N GLY A 159 1.33 -8.52 11.60
CA GLY A 159 1.77 -9.56 12.52
C GLY A 159 0.66 -10.55 12.72
N GLY A 160 0.97 -11.83 12.64
CA GLY A 160 0.06 -12.89 13.01
C GLY A 160 -0.50 -12.68 14.41
N GLY A 161 -1.77 -12.44 14.49
CA GLY A 161 -2.50 -12.15 15.72
C GLY A 161 -3.43 -10.96 15.49
N SER A 162 -4.51 -11.21 14.75
CA SER A 162 -5.81 -10.55 14.82
C SER A 162 -5.85 -9.15 15.44
N THR A 163 -5.66 -8.17 14.64
CA THR A 163 -6.51 -6.99 14.41
C THR A 163 -5.94 -6.29 13.18
N GLY A 164 -6.34 -6.76 12.00
CA GLY A 164 -6.08 -6.06 10.76
C GLY A 164 -6.62 -4.65 10.91
N GLY A 165 -5.74 -3.66 10.86
CA GLY A 165 -6.15 -2.27 10.89
C GLY A 165 -7.15 -2.03 9.76
N SER A 166 -8.40 -1.86 10.13
CA SER A 166 -9.43 -1.44 9.20
C SER A 166 -9.04 -0.07 8.67
N THR A 167 -8.81 0.04 7.36
CA THR A 167 -8.70 1.33 6.70
C THR A 167 -10.07 1.62 6.11
N THR A 168 -10.79 2.56 6.70
CA THR A 168 -12.09 2.99 6.17
C THR A 168 -11.96 4.40 5.61
N ILE A 169 -12.31 4.56 4.34
CA ILE A 169 -12.46 5.86 3.71
C ILE A 169 -13.91 6.28 3.91
N THR A 170 -14.13 7.45 4.50
CA THR A 170 -15.48 7.98 4.64
C THR A 170 -16.01 8.38 3.27
N MET A 171 -17.01 7.65 2.80
CA MET A 171 -17.70 7.92 1.55
C MET A 171 -19.02 8.62 1.84
N PRO A 172 -19.21 9.88 1.41
CA PRO A 172 -20.40 10.67 1.74
C PRO A 172 -21.66 10.21 1.03
N VAL A 173 -21.50 9.50 -0.10
CA VAL A 173 -22.59 8.99 -0.94
C VAL A 173 -22.31 7.54 -1.29
N ASN A 174 -23.35 6.79 -1.57
CA ASN A 174 -23.35 5.43 -2.13
C ASN A 174 -24.55 5.33 -3.07
N ALA A 175 -24.37 5.67 -4.34
CA ALA A 175 -25.45 5.79 -5.30
C ALA A 175 -26.04 4.43 -5.69
N ASN A 176 -27.38 4.32 -5.72
CA ASN A 176 -28.10 3.12 -6.16
C ASN A 176 -28.53 3.24 -7.64
N GLN A 177 -27.99 2.37 -8.47
CA GLN A 177 -28.40 2.32 -9.89
C GLN A 177 -29.84 1.85 -10.08
N ASN A 178 -30.36 0.99 -9.21
CA ASN A 178 -31.72 0.42 -9.31
C ASN A 178 -32.82 1.31 -8.68
N TYR A 179 -32.47 2.50 -8.17
CA TYR A 179 -33.46 3.42 -7.64
C TYR A 179 -34.56 3.72 -8.67
N SER A 180 -35.83 3.57 -8.30
CA SER A 180 -36.99 3.71 -9.18
C SER A 180 -37.14 5.10 -9.81
N GLY A 181 -36.51 6.13 -9.25
CA GLY A 181 -36.44 7.47 -9.82
C GLY A 181 -35.37 7.63 -10.93
N ASN A 182 -34.54 6.63 -11.19
CA ASN A 182 -33.55 6.67 -12.27
C ASN A 182 -34.16 6.35 -13.63
N SER A 183 -33.51 6.79 -14.71
CA SER A 183 -33.89 6.36 -16.08
C SER A 183 -33.64 4.87 -16.25
N SER A 184 -34.34 4.25 -17.21
CA SER A 184 -34.16 2.83 -17.53
C SER A 184 -32.73 2.50 -17.96
N TRP A 185 -32.04 3.44 -18.60
CA TRP A 185 -30.64 3.26 -18.96
C TRP A 185 -29.73 3.18 -17.71
N ILE A 186 -29.92 4.07 -16.74
CA ILE A 186 -29.16 4.01 -15.46
C ILE A 186 -29.44 2.69 -14.73
N VAL A 187 -30.69 2.26 -14.66
CA VAL A 187 -31.06 0.98 -14.02
C VAL A 187 -30.31 -0.20 -14.65
N ASN A 188 -30.14 -0.20 -15.96
CA ASN A 188 -29.55 -1.32 -16.69
C ASN A 188 -28.01 -1.21 -16.87
N TYR A 189 -27.48 0.02 -16.98
CA TYR A 189 -26.09 0.26 -17.40
C TYR A 189 -25.33 1.27 -16.54
N GLY A 190 -25.96 1.88 -15.56
CA GLY A 190 -25.44 3.05 -14.82
C GLY A 190 -24.43 2.75 -13.72
N CYS A 191 -23.95 1.51 -13.54
CA CYS A 191 -23.00 1.20 -12.47
C CYS A 191 -21.74 2.09 -12.48
N ALA A 192 -21.22 2.40 -13.67
CA ALA A 192 -20.07 3.30 -13.82
C ALA A 192 -20.40 4.75 -13.44
N VAL A 193 -21.62 5.24 -13.77
CA VAL A 193 -22.08 6.58 -13.37
C VAL A 193 -22.19 6.68 -11.85
N CYS A 194 -22.75 5.66 -11.19
CA CYS A 194 -22.85 5.60 -9.73
C CYS A 194 -21.45 5.66 -9.07
N CYS A 195 -20.48 4.92 -9.61
CA CYS A 195 -19.08 5.05 -9.14
C CYS A 195 -18.55 6.48 -9.34
N GLY A 196 -18.91 7.15 -10.42
CA GLY A 196 -18.57 8.54 -10.66
C GLY A 196 -19.15 9.46 -9.60
N VAL A 197 -20.43 9.31 -9.27
CA VAL A 197 -21.13 10.06 -8.20
C VAL A 197 -20.42 9.88 -6.85
N ASP A 198 -20.14 8.63 -6.48
CA ASP A 198 -19.51 8.29 -5.19
C ASP A 198 -18.13 8.92 -5.07
N LEU A 199 -17.29 8.75 -6.11
CA LEU A 199 -15.91 9.22 -6.09
C LEU A 199 -15.77 10.74 -6.23
N ALA A 200 -16.65 11.39 -7.00
CA ALA A 200 -16.72 12.85 -7.06
C ALA A 200 -17.17 13.43 -5.72
N SER A 201 -18.17 12.81 -5.09
CA SER A 201 -18.66 13.22 -3.77
C SER A 201 -17.56 13.13 -2.72
N TRP A 202 -16.77 12.07 -2.74
CA TRP A 202 -15.61 11.92 -1.88
C TRP A 202 -14.54 12.98 -2.17
N LYS A 203 -14.14 13.15 -3.43
CA LYS A 203 -13.04 14.04 -3.84
C LYS A 203 -13.34 15.49 -3.55
N LYS A 204 -14.59 15.91 -3.78
CA LYS A 204 -15.04 17.30 -3.59
C LYS A 204 -15.58 17.57 -2.18
N ASN A 205 -15.66 16.52 -1.33
CA ASN A 205 -16.28 16.58 -0.01
C ASN A 205 -17.68 17.22 -0.05
N LYS A 206 -18.49 16.83 -1.04
CA LYS A 206 -19.81 17.36 -1.33
C LYS A 206 -20.70 16.26 -1.89
N PRO A 207 -21.93 16.05 -1.37
CA PRO A 207 -22.83 15.04 -1.93
C PRO A 207 -23.30 15.44 -3.34
N TYR A 208 -23.06 14.55 -4.30
CA TYR A 208 -23.66 14.60 -5.64
C TYR A 208 -24.70 13.51 -5.78
N THR A 209 -25.58 13.69 -6.76
CA THR A 209 -26.62 12.74 -7.16
C THR A 209 -26.37 12.27 -8.59
N ILE A 210 -27.05 11.22 -9.03
CA ILE A 210 -27.03 10.76 -10.43
C ILE A 210 -27.50 11.87 -11.37
N SER A 211 -28.45 12.70 -10.94
CA SER A 211 -28.95 13.83 -11.74
C SER A 211 -27.88 14.90 -11.98
N ASP A 212 -26.94 15.11 -11.05
CA ASP A 212 -25.82 16.02 -11.24
C ASP A 212 -24.86 15.54 -12.35
N PHE A 213 -24.93 14.25 -12.69
CA PHE A 213 -24.10 13.62 -13.72
C PHE A 213 -24.81 13.49 -15.08
N ALA A 214 -26.01 14.02 -15.26
CA ALA A 214 -26.82 13.87 -16.49
C ALA A 214 -26.11 14.32 -17.79
N ASN A 215 -25.17 15.26 -17.72
CA ASN A 215 -24.39 15.74 -18.87
C ASN A 215 -23.06 14.99 -19.08
N TYR A 216 -22.75 13.96 -18.26
CA TYR A 216 -21.48 13.25 -18.28
C TYR A 216 -21.59 11.80 -18.74
N TYR A 217 -22.76 11.41 -19.24
CA TYR A 217 -23.01 10.13 -19.91
C TYR A 217 -24.06 10.30 -20.99
N ASP A 218 -24.08 9.40 -21.94
CA ASP A 218 -25.20 9.22 -22.87
C ASP A 218 -25.46 7.74 -23.13
N GLU A 219 -26.65 7.42 -23.68
CA GLU A 219 -27.09 6.05 -23.91
C GLU A 219 -26.30 5.33 -25.02
N THR A 220 -25.59 6.06 -25.88
CA THR A 220 -24.79 5.52 -26.99
C THR A 220 -23.37 5.24 -26.59
N ASN A 221 -22.72 6.20 -25.90
CA ASN A 221 -21.28 6.17 -25.60
C ASN A 221 -20.98 5.80 -24.14
N GLY A 222 -21.98 5.75 -23.28
CA GLY A 222 -21.85 5.43 -21.87
C GLY A 222 -21.31 6.59 -21.03
N TYR A 223 -20.64 6.26 -19.93
CA TYR A 223 -20.11 7.25 -19.02
C TYR A 223 -18.73 7.77 -19.47
N TYR A 224 -18.57 9.10 -19.48
CA TYR A 224 -17.37 9.77 -19.99
C TYR A 224 -16.19 9.83 -19.01
N TRP A 225 -16.33 9.29 -17.80
CA TRP A 225 -15.35 9.29 -16.73
C TRP A 225 -14.89 10.70 -16.29
N THR A 226 -15.84 11.62 -16.35
CA THR A 226 -15.72 13.01 -15.88
C THR A 226 -16.97 13.36 -15.07
N GLY A 227 -16.98 14.52 -14.44
CA GLY A 227 -18.11 14.94 -13.62
C GLY A 227 -18.13 16.44 -13.31
N PRO A 228 -19.06 16.87 -12.45
CA PRO A 228 -19.18 18.26 -12.05
C PRO A 228 -17.88 18.84 -11.50
N GLU A 229 -17.74 20.16 -11.60
CA GLU A 229 -16.61 20.93 -11.03
C GLU A 229 -15.24 20.43 -11.52
N ASN A 230 -15.15 20.03 -12.81
CA ASN A 230 -13.93 19.48 -13.44
C ASN A 230 -13.41 18.20 -12.75
N PHE A 231 -14.31 17.42 -12.14
CA PHE A 231 -13.94 16.10 -11.65
C PHE A 231 -13.58 15.18 -12.82
N SER A 232 -12.52 14.41 -12.67
CA SER A 232 -12.06 13.46 -13.69
C SER A 232 -11.41 12.25 -13.07
N PHE A 233 -11.19 11.23 -13.90
CA PHE A 233 -10.48 10.02 -13.53
C PHE A 233 -9.16 9.92 -14.29
N SER A 234 -8.25 9.11 -13.75
CA SER A 234 -7.11 8.62 -14.51
C SER A 234 -7.58 7.80 -15.72
N ASP A 235 -6.67 7.58 -16.68
CA ASP A 235 -6.87 6.52 -17.65
C ASP A 235 -7.08 5.17 -16.95
N ALA A 236 -7.77 4.25 -17.65
CA ALA A 236 -7.99 2.92 -17.09
C ALA A 236 -6.66 2.19 -16.90
N ILE A 237 -6.39 1.78 -15.66
CA ILE A 237 -5.23 0.97 -15.31
C ILE A 237 -5.62 -0.50 -15.52
N SER A 238 -5.04 -1.13 -16.53
CA SER A 238 -5.29 -2.55 -16.81
C SER A 238 -4.66 -3.45 -15.76
N LEU A 239 -5.41 -4.44 -15.31
CA LEU A 239 -4.97 -5.48 -14.37
C LEU A 239 -4.96 -6.88 -15.04
N ALA A 240 -5.25 -6.96 -16.34
CA ALA A 240 -5.42 -8.23 -17.07
C ALA A 240 -4.17 -9.12 -17.08
N SER A 241 -2.98 -8.57 -16.84
CA SER A 241 -1.74 -9.34 -16.76
C SER A 241 -1.42 -9.85 -15.34
N LEU A 242 -2.22 -9.46 -14.34
CA LEU A 242 -2.02 -9.82 -12.95
C LEU A 242 -2.85 -11.06 -12.60
N ASN A 243 -2.32 -11.90 -11.72
CA ASN A 243 -3.13 -12.95 -11.11
C ASN A 243 -4.06 -12.37 -10.02
N GLU A 244 -4.97 -13.19 -9.48
CA GLU A 244 -5.95 -12.78 -8.49
C GLU A 244 -5.32 -12.10 -7.27
N ALA A 245 -4.30 -12.72 -6.67
CA ALA A 245 -3.62 -12.18 -5.49
C ALA A 245 -2.94 -10.82 -5.77
N GLN A 246 -2.30 -10.68 -6.92
CA GLN A 246 -1.67 -9.43 -7.34
C GLN A 246 -2.70 -8.33 -7.62
N THR A 247 -3.84 -8.69 -8.22
CA THR A 247 -4.95 -7.76 -8.46
C THR A 247 -5.51 -7.25 -7.14
N ILE A 248 -5.78 -8.14 -6.19
CA ILE A 248 -6.24 -7.80 -4.85
C ILE A 248 -5.26 -6.84 -4.16
N GLU A 249 -3.98 -7.17 -4.15
CA GLU A 249 -2.96 -6.31 -3.51
C GLU A 249 -2.84 -4.94 -4.19
N LYS A 250 -3.01 -4.87 -5.51
CA LYS A 250 -3.02 -3.59 -6.22
C LYS A 250 -4.18 -2.71 -5.77
N ILE A 251 -5.40 -3.25 -5.69
CA ILE A 251 -6.59 -2.52 -5.21
C ILE A 251 -6.37 -2.11 -3.74
N ARG A 252 -5.94 -3.04 -2.89
CA ARG A 252 -5.67 -2.78 -1.47
C ARG A 252 -4.64 -1.67 -1.28
N SER A 253 -3.63 -1.60 -2.15
CA SER A 253 -2.58 -0.57 -2.05
C SER A 253 -3.13 0.84 -2.17
N TYR A 254 -4.12 1.07 -3.04
CA TYR A 254 -4.78 2.38 -3.16
C TYR A 254 -5.63 2.69 -1.91
N VAL A 255 -6.47 1.75 -1.47
CA VAL A 255 -7.32 1.95 -0.30
C VAL A 255 -6.50 2.18 0.97
N LYS A 256 -5.36 1.46 1.15
CA LYS A 256 -4.39 1.71 2.23
C LYS A 256 -3.85 3.15 2.23
N ASN A 257 -3.71 3.74 1.05
CA ASN A 257 -3.28 5.12 0.87
C ASN A 257 -4.44 6.13 0.90
N HIS A 258 -5.61 5.73 1.42
CA HIS A 258 -6.82 6.54 1.49
C HIS A 258 -7.31 7.04 0.12
N ILE A 259 -7.11 6.27 -0.94
CA ILE A 259 -7.60 6.53 -2.30
C ILE A 259 -8.67 5.50 -2.63
N PRO A 260 -9.96 5.87 -2.70
CA PRO A 260 -11.00 4.94 -3.13
C PRO A 260 -10.88 4.67 -4.64
N VAL A 261 -11.25 3.47 -5.07
CA VAL A 261 -10.93 2.96 -6.41
C VAL A 261 -12.18 2.43 -7.10
N ALA A 262 -12.49 2.94 -8.29
CA ALA A 262 -13.48 2.30 -9.15
C ALA A 262 -12.89 1.02 -9.77
N CYS A 263 -13.53 -0.11 -9.52
CA CYS A 263 -13.12 -1.43 -9.97
C CYS A 263 -14.11 -1.93 -11.03
N HIS A 264 -13.62 -2.33 -12.21
CA HIS A 264 -14.39 -3.03 -13.22
C HIS A 264 -14.17 -4.53 -13.11
N ALA A 265 -15.24 -5.25 -12.88
CA ALA A 265 -15.23 -6.71 -12.82
C ALA A 265 -15.97 -7.32 -14.00
N VAL A 266 -15.53 -8.49 -14.43
CA VAL A 266 -16.03 -9.21 -15.60
C VAL A 266 -16.51 -10.60 -15.21
N GLY A 267 -17.47 -11.10 -15.98
CA GLY A 267 -18.05 -12.43 -15.84
C GLY A 267 -18.23 -13.13 -17.19
N SER A 268 -18.69 -14.38 -17.14
CA SER A 268 -19.06 -15.12 -18.35
C SER A 268 -20.29 -14.48 -19.02
N GLY A 269 -20.40 -14.58 -20.35
CA GLY A 269 -21.54 -14.06 -21.09
C GLY A 269 -21.63 -12.55 -21.19
N ASN A 270 -20.48 -11.87 -21.22
CA ASN A 270 -20.36 -10.41 -21.30
C ASN A 270 -20.93 -9.65 -20.08
N HIS A 271 -21.13 -10.32 -18.95
CA HIS A 271 -21.45 -9.63 -17.71
C HIS A 271 -20.28 -8.75 -17.28
N GLN A 272 -20.60 -7.52 -16.93
CA GLN A 272 -19.62 -6.56 -16.41
C GLN A 272 -20.29 -5.70 -15.35
N HIS A 273 -19.50 -5.24 -14.38
CA HIS A 273 -20.00 -4.40 -13.31
C HIS A 273 -18.90 -3.49 -12.77
N TRP A 274 -19.29 -2.29 -12.33
CA TRP A 274 -18.43 -1.34 -11.66
C TRP A 274 -18.87 -1.16 -10.20
N PHE A 275 -17.92 -1.10 -9.28
CA PHE A 275 -18.12 -0.80 -7.87
C PHE A 275 -16.90 -0.06 -7.30
N VAL A 276 -17.04 0.57 -6.14
CA VAL A 276 -15.98 1.38 -5.53
C VAL A 276 -15.39 0.67 -4.31
N ALA A 277 -14.11 0.31 -4.35
CA ALA A 277 -13.38 -0.17 -3.18
C ALA A 277 -13.02 1.02 -2.27
N TYR A 278 -13.40 0.96 -0.99
CA TYR A 278 -13.25 2.08 -0.04
C TYR A 278 -12.80 1.68 1.37
N GLU A 279 -12.89 0.40 1.71
CA GLU A 279 -12.56 -0.07 3.05
C GLU A 279 -11.79 -1.39 3.01
N LEU A 280 -10.82 -1.52 3.91
CA LEU A 280 -10.11 -2.77 4.15
C LEU A 280 -10.49 -3.33 5.51
N THR A 281 -10.83 -4.61 5.55
CA THR A 281 -11.12 -5.36 6.78
C THR A 281 -10.10 -6.50 6.90
N GLY A 282 -9.09 -6.30 7.75
CA GLY A 282 -8.10 -7.35 7.98
C GLY A 282 -7.05 -7.51 6.87
N GLU A 283 -6.33 -8.62 6.91
CA GLU A 283 -5.29 -8.98 5.95
C GLU A 283 -5.89 -9.64 4.71
N SER A 284 -5.16 -9.57 3.58
CA SER A 284 -5.53 -10.29 2.37
C SER A 284 -5.06 -11.72 2.42
N GLY A 285 -5.96 -12.67 2.19
CA GLY A 285 -5.63 -14.08 1.98
C GLY A 285 -5.28 -14.44 0.52
N GLY A 286 -5.24 -13.43 -0.38
CA GLY A 286 -4.85 -13.62 -1.79
C GLY A 286 -5.95 -14.17 -2.70
N THR A 287 -7.18 -14.35 -2.20
CA THR A 287 -8.36 -14.71 -2.98
C THR A 287 -9.49 -13.71 -2.74
N TRP A 288 -10.45 -13.59 -3.67
CA TRP A 288 -11.59 -12.69 -3.49
C TRP A 288 -12.38 -12.97 -2.22
N ALA A 289 -12.47 -14.23 -1.79
CA ALA A 289 -13.14 -14.61 -0.55
C ALA A 289 -12.42 -14.10 0.70
N THR A 290 -11.13 -13.91 0.62
CA THR A 290 -10.26 -13.50 1.73
C THR A 290 -9.58 -12.15 1.47
N ALA A 291 -10.03 -11.41 0.45
CA ALA A 291 -9.42 -10.14 0.04
C ALA A 291 -9.48 -9.05 1.12
N GLY A 292 -10.44 -9.14 2.05
CA GLY A 292 -10.64 -8.12 3.08
C GLY A 292 -10.91 -6.74 2.50
N ILE A 293 -11.64 -6.67 1.37
CA ILE A 293 -12.02 -5.41 0.71
C ILE A 293 -13.53 -5.26 0.80
N LYS A 294 -14.02 -4.12 1.29
CA LYS A 294 -15.41 -3.71 1.16
C LYS A 294 -15.57 -2.70 0.03
N VAL A 295 -16.71 -2.75 -0.62
CA VAL A 295 -17.06 -1.92 -1.75
C VAL A 295 -18.41 -1.25 -1.56
N LEU A 296 -18.58 -0.09 -2.20
CA LEU A 296 -19.87 0.48 -2.52
C LEU A 296 -20.33 -0.20 -3.81
N ASP A 297 -21.36 -0.99 -3.73
CA ASP A 297 -21.96 -1.68 -4.86
C ASP A 297 -23.24 -0.94 -5.25
N PRO A 298 -23.30 -0.33 -6.44
CA PRO A 298 -24.48 0.40 -6.87
C PRO A 298 -25.70 -0.49 -7.12
N TYR A 299 -25.51 -1.82 -7.19
CA TYR A 299 -26.61 -2.75 -7.43
C TYR A 299 -27.32 -3.11 -6.13
N ASN A 300 -28.35 -2.35 -5.77
CA ASN A 300 -29.25 -2.65 -4.65
C ASN A 300 -30.59 -3.16 -5.18
N HIS A 301 -31.10 -4.26 -4.61
CA HIS A 301 -32.41 -4.82 -4.97
C HIS A 301 -33.59 -3.95 -4.46
N ASP A 302 -33.36 -3.08 -3.50
CA ASP A 302 -34.35 -2.14 -2.99
C ASP A 302 -34.43 -0.93 -3.94
N SER A 303 -35.45 -0.91 -4.79
CA SER A 303 -35.69 0.17 -5.74
C SER A 303 -36.20 1.46 -5.09
N ASP A 304 -36.63 1.42 -3.83
CA ASP A 304 -37.09 2.59 -3.09
C ASP A 304 -35.92 3.29 -2.35
N SER A 305 -34.79 2.61 -2.23
CA SER A 305 -33.58 3.17 -1.65
C SER A 305 -32.77 3.96 -2.69
N THR A 306 -32.37 5.19 -2.35
CA THR A 306 -31.40 5.96 -3.13
C THR A 306 -29.96 5.48 -2.90
N GLU A 307 -29.73 4.62 -1.90
CA GLU A 307 -28.40 4.11 -1.54
C GLU A 307 -28.14 2.72 -2.10
N GLY A 308 -26.95 2.51 -2.67
CA GLY A 308 -26.40 1.22 -3.03
C GLY A 308 -26.08 0.38 -1.78
N ARG A 309 -25.37 -0.72 -1.97
CA ARG A 309 -24.99 -1.63 -0.88
C ARG A 309 -23.56 -1.40 -0.43
N ARG A 310 -23.30 -1.67 0.86
CA ARG A 310 -21.96 -1.73 1.44
C ARG A 310 -21.65 -3.19 1.75
N VAL A 311 -20.93 -3.84 0.86
CA VAL A 311 -20.72 -5.30 0.88
C VAL A 311 -19.25 -5.65 0.69
N THR A 312 -18.89 -6.92 0.84
CA THR A 312 -17.56 -7.40 0.44
C THR A 312 -17.43 -7.41 -1.08
N ILE A 313 -16.20 -7.32 -1.58
CA ILE A 313 -15.94 -7.37 -3.03
C ILE A 313 -16.45 -8.67 -3.64
N LEU A 314 -16.35 -9.80 -2.92
CA LEU A 314 -16.87 -11.08 -3.39
C LEU A 314 -18.40 -11.06 -3.53
N GLU A 315 -19.14 -10.52 -2.55
CA GLU A 315 -20.61 -10.42 -2.62
C GLU A 315 -21.06 -9.55 -3.77
N ALA A 316 -20.40 -8.40 -4.05
CA ALA A 316 -20.67 -7.57 -5.21
C ALA A 316 -20.47 -8.34 -6.52
N MET A 317 -19.34 -9.07 -6.64
CA MET A 317 -19.02 -9.87 -7.82
C MET A 317 -20.05 -11.01 -8.04
N GLN A 318 -20.45 -11.71 -6.99
CA GLN A 318 -21.42 -12.80 -7.06
C GLN A 318 -22.81 -12.30 -7.47
N THR A 319 -23.28 -11.21 -6.84
CA THR A 319 -24.58 -10.63 -7.12
C THR A 319 -24.69 -10.20 -8.59
N SER A 320 -23.65 -9.61 -9.14
CA SER A 320 -23.62 -9.11 -10.52
C SER A 320 -23.11 -10.16 -11.53
N LYS A 321 -22.84 -11.39 -11.09
CA LYS A 321 -22.34 -12.51 -11.93
C LYS A 321 -21.02 -12.22 -12.65
N VAL A 322 -20.15 -11.41 -12.03
CA VAL A 322 -18.86 -10.98 -12.59
C VAL A 322 -17.68 -11.70 -11.93
N THR A 323 -17.75 -13.01 -11.87
CA THR A 323 -16.87 -13.87 -11.06
C THR A 323 -15.54 -14.21 -11.72
N LEU A 324 -15.24 -13.71 -12.92
CA LEU A 324 -13.93 -13.92 -13.58
C LEU A 324 -12.84 -13.00 -13.01
N GLY A 325 -13.21 -11.94 -12.31
CA GLY A 325 -12.29 -11.07 -11.60
C GLY A 325 -12.36 -9.60 -12.02
N VAL A 326 -11.49 -8.79 -11.42
CA VAL A 326 -11.33 -7.37 -11.74
C VAL A 326 -10.23 -7.24 -12.80
N ASP A 327 -10.58 -6.69 -13.98
CA ASP A 327 -9.68 -6.57 -15.12
C ASP A 327 -9.05 -5.17 -15.27
N ARG A 328 -9.66 -4.15 -14.67
CA ARG A 328 -9.17 -2.77 -14.69
C ARG A 328 -9.69 -1.94 -13.53
N ILE A 329 -8.98 -0.87 -13.25
CA ILE A 329 -9.39 0.12 -12.23
C ILE A 329 -9.26 1.54 -12.77
N ARG A 330 -9.95 2.49 -12.13
CA ARG A 330 -9.76 3.93 -12.28
C ARG A 330 -9.66 4.60 -10.92
N ILE A 331 -8.83 5.63 -10.83
CA ILE A 331 -8.65 6.43 -9.63
C ILE A 331 -9.09 7.88 -9.91
N PRO A 332 -9.65 8.59 -8.92
CA PRO A 332 -10.00 10.00 -9.07
C PRO A 332 -8.75 10.88 -9.12
N ASN A 333 -8.67 11.78 -10.11
CA ASN A 333 -7.58 12.76 -10.25
C ASN A 333 -7.67 13.91 -9.25
#